data_7d553db45849ba6561f8784ee2a3d1d7
#
_entry.id   7d553db45849ba6561f8784ee2a3d1d7
#
_cell.length_a   1.000
_cell.length_b   1.000
_cell.length_c   1.000
_cell.angle_alpha   90.00
_cell.angle_beta   90.00
_cell.angle_gamma   90.00
#
_symmetry.space_group_name_H-M   'P 1'
#
loop_
_entity.id
_entity.type
_entity.pdbx_description
1 polymer ?
#
loop_
_entity_poly.entity_id
_entity_poly.type
_entity_poly.pdbx_seq_one_letter_code
_entity_poly.pdbx_strand_id
1 'polypeptide(L)'
;YEPNAIWSGEFQSAIWTSDPAWILYDLLINDRYGVGVPESTLDKYDFFAISKYCNEMVPDGKGGKERRFSCNILINSRDEVYNVIQQMTAIFRGIAYYGVGTLQLLQDKPTDPQYLLGPSNVVDGIFEYQGTSQKARHTVACVAWQSYDTLGDIEYEYVEDADAIAKYGIIKKDIKAIGCYSQGQAHRIGLWTLKSEQALTETCNFSVAIESG
;
A
#
# COMPACT_ATOMS: atom_id res chain seq x y z
N TYR A 1 -2.59 2.58 -21.23
CA TYR A 1 -1.31 2.39 -20.53
C TYR A 1 -0.74 1.02 -20.92
N GLU A 2 0.40 1.01 -21.61
CA GLU A 2 1.08 -0.25 -21.92
C GLU A 2 2.04 -0.59 -20.77
N PRO A 3 2.00 -1.82 -20.22
CA PRO A 3 2.83 -2.23 -19.08
C PRO A 3 4.34 -2.11 -19.31
N ASN A 4 4.77 -2.07 -20.57
CA ASN A 4 6.17 -1.98 -20.99
C ASN A 4 6.57 -0.59 -21.53
N ALA A 5 5.68 0.40 -21.47
CA ALA A 5 6.00 1.73 -21.96
C ALA A 5 7.16 2.35 -21.16
N ILE A 6 8.13 2.88 -21.88
CA ILE A 6 9.17 3.76 -21.31
C ILE A 6 8.56 5.16 -21.28
N TRP A 7 8.37 5.69 -20.07
CA TRP A 7 7.87 7.04 -19.91
C TRP A 7 8.98 8.08 -20.09
N SER A 8 8.70 9.12 -20.85
CA SER A 8 9.66 10.23 -21.11
C SER A 8 9.88 11.17 -19.92
N GLY A 9 9.08 11.05 -18.84
CA GLY A 9 9.08 11.99 -17.73
C GLY A 9 8.15 13.20 -17.94
N GLU A 10 7.47 13.27 -19.09
CA GLU A 10 6.54 14.36 -19.40
C GLU A 10 5.10 13.90 -19.33
N PHE A 11 4.24 14.73 -18.72
CA PHE A 11 2.81 14.51 -18.70
C PHE A 11 2.20 15.07 -19.99
N GLN A 12 1.29 14.29 -20.56
CA GLN A 12 0.44 14.75 -21.66
C GLN A 12 -0.73 15.60 -21.13
N SER A 13 -1.77 15.82 -21.92
CA SER A 13 -2.99 16.51 -21.46
C SER A 13 -3.59 15.84 -20.23
N ALA A 14 -4.14 16.66 -19.33
CA ALA A 14 -4.83 16.18 -18.13
C ALA A 14 -6.00 15.25 -18.49
N ILE A 15 -6.01 14.07 -17.91
CA ILE A 15 -7.07 13.07 -18.06
C ILE A 15 -7.53 12.58 -16.68
N TRP A 16 -8.79 12.18 -16.60
CA TRP A 16 -9.29 11.53 -15.40
C TRP A 16 -8.55 10.19 -15.18
N THR A 17 -8.17 9.93 -13.94
CA THR A 17 -7.48 8.69 -13.57
C THR A 17 -7.97 8.16 -12.23
N SER A 18 -7.98 6.83 -12.07
CA SER A 18 -8.16 6.13 -10.79
C SER A 18 -6.84 5.52 -10.27
N ASP A 19 -5.72 5.91 -10.84
CA ASP A 19 -4.41 5.44 -10.45
C ASP A 19 -3.98 6.11 -9.13
N PRO A 20 -3.83 5.37 -8.02
CA PRO A 20 -3.54 5.95 -6.72
C PRO A 20 -2.18 6.65 -6.65
N ALA A 21 -1.19 6.24 -7.45
CA ALA A 21 0.11 6.87 -7.48
C ALA A 21 0.02 8.30 -8.05
N TRP A 22 -0.67 8.47 -9.19
CA TRP A 22 -0.81 9.77 -9.81
C TRP A 22 -1.78 10.69 -9.07
N ILE A 23 -2.81 10.14 -8.41
CA ILE A 23 -3.68 10.90 -7.51
C ILE A 23 -2.87 11.44 -6.32
N LEU A 24 -2.02 10.61 -5.72
CA LEU A 24 -1.13 11.06 -4.64
C LEU A 24 -0.13 12.13 -5.12
N TYR A 25 0.45 11.95 -6.32
CA TYR A 25 1.37 12.92 -6.89
C TYR A 25 0.70 14.29 -7.07
N ASP A 26 -0.49 14.33 -7.68
CA ASP A 26 -1.25 15.57 -7.86
C ASP A 26 -1.61 16.22 -6.51
N LEU A 27 -2.02 15.42 -5.53
CA LEU A 27 -2.33 15.90 -4.18
C LEU A 27 -1.10 16.51 -3.50
N LEU A 28 0.10 16.00 -3.75
CA LEU A 28 1.33 16.52 -3.16
C LEU A 28 1.76 17.85 -3.78
N ILE A 29 1.71 17.98 -5.11
CA ILE A 29 2.23 19.17 -5.81
C ILE A 29 1.23 20.33 -5.88
N ASN A 30 -0.08 20.05 -5.78
CA ASN A 30 -1.11 21.07 -5.95
C ASN A 30 -1.16 22.01 -4.74
N ASP A 31 -0.99 23.31 -4.97
CA ASP A 31 -0.99 24.35 -3.94
C ASP A 31 -2.41 24.82 -3.54
N ARG A 32 -3.42 24.54 -4.38
CA ARG A 32 -4.79 25.00 -4.15
C ARG A 32 -5.60 24.07 -3.24
N TYR A 33 -5.51 22.76 -3.48
CA TYR A 33 -6.29 21.74 -2.76
C TYR A 33 -5.42 20.62 -2.17
N GLY A 34 -4.15 20.64 -2.41
CA GLY A 34 -3.16 19.67 -1.94
C GLY A 34 -2.18 20.27 -0.95
N VAL A 35 -0.98 19.70 -0.94
CA VAL A 35 0.09 20.05 0.01
C VAL A 35 0.95 21.21 -0.48
N GLY A 36 1.09 21.38 -1.80
CA GLY A 36 1.96 22.39 -2.41
C GLY A 36 3.46 22.10 -2.27
N VAL A 37 3.84 20.82 -2.24
CA VAL A 37 5.26 20.43 -2.19
C VAL A 37 5.92 20.77 -3.53
N PRO A 38 7.12 21.39 -3.54
CA PRO A 38 7.82 21.64 -4.78
C PRO A 38 8.08 20.35 -5.57
N GLU A 39 7.74 20.35 -6.86
CA GLU A 39 7.87 19.16 -7.71
C GLU A 39 9.32 18.61 -7.74
N SER A 40 10.32 19.47 -7.55
CA SER A 40 11.73 19.08 -7.47
C SER A 40 12.08 18.19 -6.26
N THR A 41 11.19 18.11 -5.26
CA THR A 41 11.38 17.25 -4.07
C THR A 41 10.76 15.87 -4.22
N LEU A 42 10.14 15.58 -5.38
CA LEU A 42 9.51 14.32 -5.70
C LEU A 42 10.23 13.63 -6.87
N ASP A 43 10.50 12.34 -6.73
CA ASP A 43 10.99 11.54 -7.85
C ASP A 43 9.81 10.98 -8.66
N LYS A 44 9.56 11.57 -9.82
CA LYS A 44 8.48 11.14 -10.74
C LYS A 44 8.62 9.69 -11.18
N TYR A 45 9.83 9.17 -11.25
CA TYR A 45 10.08 7.80 -11.71
C TYR A 45 9.68 6.77 -10.65
N ASP A 46 9.79 7.12 -9.36
CA ASP A 46 9.25 6.30 -8.28
C ASP A 46 7.74 6.20 -8.38
N PHE A 47 7.04 7.33 -8.58
CA PHE A 47 5.60 7.33 -8.80
C PHE A 47 5.21 6.52 -10.05
N PHE A 48 5.98 6.62 -11.12
CA PHE A 48 5.76 5.84 -12.33
C PHE A 48 5.94 4.34 -12.08
N ALA A 49 6.97 3.93 -11.33
CA ALA A 49 7.20 2.53 -10.98
C ALA A 49 6.06 1.96 -10.14
N ILE A 50 5.54 2.75 -9.18
CA ILE A 50 4.37 2.39 -8.37
C ILE A 50 3.11 2.31 -9.25
N SER A 51 2.90 3.28 -10.12
CA SER A 51 1.79 3.32 -11.09
C SER A 51 1.78 2.09 -11.97
N LYS A 52 2.92 1.65 -12.48
CA LYS A 52 3.02 0.39 -13.28
C LYS A 52 2.49 -0.79 -12.49
N TYR A 53 2.92 -0.95 -11.26
CA TYR A 53 2.47 -2.05 -10.40
C TYR A 53 0.98 -1.96 -10.06
N CYS A 54 0.46 -0.75 -9.81
CA CYS A 54 -0.95 -0.52 -9.55
C CYS A 54 -1.84 -0.89 -10.75
N ASN A 55 -1.36 -0.61 -11.96
CA ASN A 55 -2.09 -0.85 -13.21
C ASN A 55 -1.93 -2.28 -13.78
N GLU A 56 -1.14 -3.14 -13.16
CA GLU A 56 -1.10 -4.56 -13.56
C GLU A 56 -2.48 -5.19 -13.47
N MET A 57 -2.85 -5.92 -14.54
CA MET A 57 -4.14 -6.63 -14.60
C MET A 57 -4.05 -7.92 -13.80
N VAL A 58 -4.86 -8.03 -12.76
CA VAL A 58 -4.95 -9.19 -11.87
C VAL A 58 -6.36 -9.79 -11.92
N PRO A 59 -6.54 -11.08 -11.56
CA PRO A 59 -7.87 -11.67 -11.48
C PRO A 59 -8.79 -10.91 -10.51
N ASP A 60 -10.04 -10.69 -10.93
CA ASP A 60 -11.08 -10.02 -10.13
C ASP A 60 -11.85 -10.96 -9.19
N GLY A 61 -11.57 -12.28 -9.26
CA GLY A 61 -12.30 -13.31 -8.54
C GLY A 61 -13.62 -13.73 -9.16
N LYS A 62 -14.05 -13.11 -10.27
CA LYS A 62 -15.31 -13.38 -10.99
C LYS A 62 -15.08 -13.92 -12.40
N GLY A 63 -13.83 -14.27 -12.73
CA GLY A 63 -13.42 -14.79 -14.04
C GLY A 63 -12.92 -13.72 -15.01
N GLY A 64 -12.92 -12.45 -14.62
CA GLY A 64 -12.34 -11.33 -15.34
C GLY A 64 -10.99 -10.89 -14.79
N LYS A 65 -10.56 -9.71 -15.24
CA LYS A 65 -9.36 -9.04 -14.76
C LYS A 65 -9.65 -7.58 -14.45
N GLU A 66 -9.03 -7.07 -13.41
CA GLU A 66 -9.08 -5.66 -13.02
C GLU A 66 -7.68 -5.13 -12.69
N ARG A 67 -7.53 -3.82 -12.56
CA ARG A 67 -6.27 -3.23 -12.08
C ARG A 67 -5.97 -3.71 -10.66
N ARG A 68 -4.70 -3.92 -10.36
CA ARG A 68 -4.28 -4.38 -9.02
C ARG A 68 -4.74 -3.45 -7.92
N PHE A 69 -4.54 -2.15 -8.10
CA PHE A 69 -5.01 -1.09 -7.20
C PHE A 69 -5.63 0.04 -7.99
N SER A 70 -6.77 0.50 -7.55
CA SER A 70 -7.46 1.69 -8.03
C SER A 70 -7.95 2.50 -6.84
N CYS A 71 -8.09 3.80 -7.04
CA CYS A 71 -8.58 4.72 -6.02
C CYS A 71 -9.66 5.62 -6.59
N ASN A 72 -10.80 5.64 -5.93
CA ASN A 72 -11.86 6.62 -6.16
C ASN A 72 -12.29 7.15 -4.78
N ILE A 73 -11.88 8.36 -4.44
CA ILE A 73 -12.10 8.93 -3.12
C ILE A 73 -12.61 10.37 -3.25
N LEU A 74 -13.51 10.74 -2.36
CA LEU A 74 -13.90 12.13 -2.13
C LEU A 74 -13.33 12.58 -0.78
N ILE A 75 -12.39 13.51 -0.82
CA ILE A 75 -11.82 14.13 0.37
C ILE A 75 -12.62 15.40 0.65
N ASN A 76 -13.55 15.36 1.61
CA ASN A 76 -14.45 16.44 1.96
C ASN A 76 -14.24 16.97 3.40
N SER A 77 -13.30 16.43 4.13
CA SER A 77 -12.93 16.82 5.49
C SER A 77 -11.54 17.43 5.52
N ARG A 78 -11.33 18.37 6.43
CA ARG A 78 -9.98 18.83 6.77
C ARG A 78 -9.38 17.80 7.72
N ASP A 79 -8.36 17.10 7.25
CA ASP A 79 -7.55 16.21 8.05
C ASP A 79 -6.08 16.69 8.01
N GLU A 80 -5.27 16.20 8.91
CA GLU A 80 -3.84 16.47 8.86
C GLU A 80 -3.24 15.88 7.58
N VAL A 81 -2.44 16.67 6.89
CA VAL A 81 -1.79 16.28 5.64
C VAL A 81 -1.10 14.92 5.73
N TYR A 82 -0.42 14.67 6.83
CA TYR A 82 0.26 13.40 7.08
C TYR A 82 -0.70 12.20 7.04
N ASN A 83 -1.86 12.32 7.68
CA ASN A 83 -2.87 11.26 7.70
C ASN A 83 -3.41 10.99 6.29
N VAL A 84 -3.65 12.03 5.50
CA VAL A 84 -4.11 11.88 4.11
C VAL A 84 -3.06 11.15 3.27
N ILE A 85 -1.79 11.54 3.38
CA ILE A 85 -0.69 10.87 2.67
C ILE A 85 -0.62 9.39 3.08
N GLN A 86 -0.69 9.09 4.37
CA GLN A 86 -0.67 7.71 4.87
C GLN A 86 -1.87 6.89 4.38
N GLN A 87 -3.06 7.47 4.35
CA GLN A 87 -4.25 6.82 3.81
C GLN A 87 -4.11 6.53 2.31
N MET A 88 -3.59 7.49 1.54
CA MET A 88 -3.38 7.33 0.10
C MET A 88 -2.30 6.29 -0.21
N THR A 89 -1.19 6.29 0.52
CA THR A 89 -0.12 5.30 0.32
C THR A 89 -0.57 3.89 0.73
N ALA A 90 -1.41 3.75 1.75
CA ALA A 90 -1.96 2.46 2.17
C ALA A 90 -2.78 1.76 1.08
N ILE A 91 -3.40 2.51 0.14
CA ILE A 91 -4.19 1.94 -0.98
C ILE A 91 -3.33 0.99 -1.83
N PHE A 92 -2.09 1.35 -2.11
CA PHE A 92 -1.15 0.54 -2.89
C PHE A 92 -0.08 -0.15 -2.03
N ARG A 93 -0.34 -0.29 -0.71
CA ARG A 93 0.59 -0.90 0.26
C ARG A 93 1.92 -0.16 0.33
N GLY A 94 1.87 1.16 0.26
CA GLY A 94 3.03 2.03 0.32
C GLY A 94 3.22 2.64 1.69
N ILE A 95 4.43 3.15 1.90
CA ILE A 95 4.81 4.00 3.03
C ILE A 95 5.50 5.22 2.45
N ALA A 96 5.10 6.41 2.92
CA ALA A 96 5.78 7.65 2.61
C ALA A 96 6.61 8.10 3.81
N TYR A 97 7.85 8.47 3.57
CA TYR A 97 8.73 9.07 4.57
C TYR A 97 9.57 10.17 3.96
N TYR A 98 9.96 11.12 4.79
CA TYR A 98 10.83 12.21 4.36
C TYR A 98 12.28 11.86 4.68
N GLY A 99 13.13 11.81 3.66
CA GLY A 99 14.54 11.48 3.80
C GLY A 99 15.39 12.22 2.77
N VAL A 100 16.59 12.64 3.17
CA VAL A 100 17.57 13.30 2.29
C VAL A 100 17.01 14.54 1.54
N GLY A 101 16.05 15.25 2.16
CA GLY A 101 15.44 16.45 1.57
C GLY A 101 14.34 16.17 0.53
N THR A 102 13.96 14.92 0.32
CA THR A 102 12.93 14.48 -0.63
C THR A 102 11.91 13.59 0.04
N LEU A 103 10.68 13.54 -0.50
CA LEU A 103 9.67 12.56 -0.11
C LEU A 103 9.96 11.26 -0.83
N GLN A 104 10.25 10.23 -0.06
CA GLN A 104 10.51 8.87 -0.54
C GLN A 104 9.26 8.01 -0.40
N LEU A 105 9.01 7.17 -1.39
CA LEU A 105 7.93 6.20 -1.40
C LEU A 105 8.49 4.79 -1.44
N LEU A 106 8.05 3.95 -0.51
CA LEU A 106 8.30 2.51 -0.55
C LEU A 106 6.98 1.78 -0.79
N GLN A 107 7.03 0.72 -1.58
CA GLN A 107 5.87 -0.12 -1.87
C GLN A 107 6.15 -1.57 -1.46
N ASP A 108 5.24 -2.16 -0.68
CA ASP A 108 5.29 -3.59 -0.37
C ASP A 108 4.88 -4.40 -1.60
N LYS A 109 5.89 -4.92 -2.28
CA LYS A 109 5.78 -5.78 -3.46
C LYS A 109 6.95 -6.78 -3.48
N PRO A 110 6.81 -7.91 -4.15
CA PRO A 110 7.93 -8.82 -4.36
C PRO A 110 9.08 -8.11 -5.07
N THR A 111 10.25 -8.08 -4.42
CA THR A 111 11.49 -7.50 -4.94
C THR A 111 12.65 -8.41 -4.60
N ASP A 112 13.71 -8.35 -5.41
CA ASP A 112 14.96 -9.04 -5.08
C ASP A 112 15.58 -8.42 -3.81
N PRO A 113 16.28 -9.22 -2.98
CA PRO A 113 17.00 -8.72 -1.82
C PRO A 113 17.98 -7.61 -2.21
N GLN A 114 17.84 -6.44 -1.58
CA GLN A 114 18.68 -5.28 -1.89
C GLN A 114 19.96 -5.25 -1.07
N TYR A 115 19.93 -5.79 0.15
CA TYR A 115 21.05 -5.74 1.07
C TYR A 115 21.08 -6.95 2.00
N LEU A 116 22.29 -7.43 2.30
CA LEU A 116 22.51 -8.51 3.25
C LEU A 116 23.08 -7.93 4.55
N LEU A 117 22.33 -8.02 5.63
CA LEU A 117 22.76 -7.62 6.96
C LEU A 117 23.30 -8.83 7.72
N GLY A 118 24.48 -8.67 8.28
CA GLY A 118 25.13 -9.68 9.09
C GLY A 118 25.84 -9.07 10.30
N PRO A 119 26.38 -9.89 11.23
CA PRO A 119 27.06 -9.37 12.42
C PRO A 119 28.23 -8.43 12.14
N SER A 120 28.78 -8.47 10.92
CA SER A 120 29.91 -7.62 10.51
C SER A 120 29.54 -6.20 10.14
N ASN A 121 28.28 -5.94 9.75
CA ASN A 121 27.79 -4.62 9.34
C ASN A 121 26.65 -4.07 10.24
N VAL A 122 26.40 -4.76 11.34
CA VAL A 122 25.49 -4.32 12.40
C VAL A 122 26.31 -3.90 13.63
N VAL A 123 25.91 -2.81 14.28
CA VAL A 123 26.60 -2.30 15.46
C VAL A 123 26.62 -3.39 16.55
N ASP A 124 27.81 -3.68 17.06
CA ASP A 124 28.05 -4.74 18.03
C ASP A 124 27.60 -6.16 17.60
N GLY A 125 27.20 -6.34 16.34
CA GLY A 125 26.66 -7.60 15.82
C GLY A 125 25.36 -8.06 16.48
N ILE A 126 24.62 -7.13 17.13
CA ILE A 126 23.44 -7.47 17.94
C ILE A 126 22.17 -7.34 17.10
N PHE A 127 21.39 -8.44 17.08
CA PHE A 127 20.03 -8.50 16.54
C PHE A 127 19.06 -8.86 17.66
N GLU A 128 18.12 -7.98 17.93
CA GLU A 128 17.09 -8.19 18.96
C GLU A 128 15.79 -8.68 18.30
N TYR A 129 15.42 -9.93 18.57
CA TYR A 129 14.20 -10.55 18.04
C TYR A 129 13.06 -10.46 19.06
N GLN A 130 11.90 -10.02 18.60
CA GLN A 130 10.66 -10.00 19.37
C GLN A 130 9.55 -10.70 18.61
N GLY A 131 9.00 -11.77 19.19
CA GLY A 131 7.87 -12.49 18.63
C GLY A 131 6.56 -11.70 18.76
N THR A 132 5.69 -11.80 17.76
CA THR A 132 4.34 -11.23 17.81
C THR A 132 3.39 -12.13 18.62
N SER A 133 2.44 -11.51 19.32
CA SER A 133 1.41 -12.25 20.07
C SER A 133 0.52 -13.07 19.12
N GLN A 134 0.16 -14.28 19.53
CA GLN A 134 -0.80 -15.12 18.80
C GLN A 134 -2.17 -14.43 18.61
N LYS A 135 -2.57 -13.57 19.55
CA LYS A 135 -3.82 -12.80 19.46
C LYS A 135 -3.80 -11.73 18.36
N ALA A 136 -2.62 -11.36 17.85
CA ALA A 136 -2.47 -10.42 16.74
C ALA A 136 -2.65 -11.08 15.36
N ARG A 137 -2.83 -12.40 15.31
CA ARG A 137 -3.02 -13.16 14.07
C ARG A 137 -4.49 -13.38 13.82
N HIS A 138 -5.07 -12.52 12.99
CA HIS A 138 -6.47 -12.65 12.61
C HIS A 138 -6.64 -13.78 11.59
N THR A 139 -7.82 -14.42 11.63
CA THR A 139 -8.16 -15.56 10.75
C THR A 139 -9.31 -15.24 9.82
N VAL A 140 -10.03 -14.14 10.10
CA VAL A 140 -11.12 -13.62 9.27
C VAL A 140 -10.97 -12.12 9.14
N ALA A 141 -10.97 -11.61 7.90
CA ALA A 141 -10.99 -10.19 7.60
C ALA A 141 -12.38 -9.79 7.08
N CYS A 142 -12.97 -8.76 7.67
CA CYS A 142 -14.18 -8.10 7.19
C CYS A 142 -13.79 -6.75 6.59
N VAL A 143 -13.81 -6.66 5.27
CA VAL A 143 -13.35 -5.49 4.54
C VAL A 143 -14.55 -4.67 4.08
N ALA A 144 -14.70 -3.47 4.63
CA ALA A 144 -15.70 -2.50 4.20
C ALA A 144 -15.19 -1.76 2.97
N TRP A 145 -15.93 -1.77 1.88
CA TRP A 145 -15.61 -1.12 0.61
C TRP A 145 -16.85 -0.44 0.03
N GLN A 146 -16.66 0.47 -0.93
CA GLN A 146 -17.78 1.17 -1.59
C GLN A 146 -18.12 0.48 -2.89
N SER A 147 -19.38 0.09 -3.08
CA SER A 147 -19.81 -0.60 -4.29
C SER A 147 -20.20 0.40 -5.38
N TYR A 148 -19.69 0.15 -6.59
CA TYR A 148 -20.08 0.94 -7.76
C TYR A 148 -21.54 0.66 -8.17
N ASP A 149 -21.99 -0.58 -7.96
CA ASP A 149 -23.33 -1.02 -8.37
C ASP A 149 -24.43 -0.39 -7.50
N THR A 150 -24.11 -0.01 -6.26
CA THR A 150 -25.02 0.62 -5.31
C THR A 150 -24.74 2.15 -5.13
N LEU A 151 -24.11 2.77 -6.11
CA LEU A 151 -23.79 4.21 -6.13
C LEU A 151 -22.94 4.69 -4.95
N GLY A 152 -22.10 3.82 -4.41
CA GLY A 152 -21.16 4.15 -3.35
C GLY A 152 -21.59 3.73 -1.95
N ASP A 153 -22.65 2.94 -1.81
CA ASP A 153 -23.00 2.34 -0.52
C ASP A 153 -21.88 1.42 -0.03
N ILE A 154 -21.78 1.30 1.29
CA ILE A 154 -20.77 0.45 1.91
C ILE A 154 -21.25 -1.00 1.89
N GLU A 155 -20.46 -1.85 1.26
CA GLU A 155 -20.59 -3.28 1.29
C GLU A 155 -19.43 -3.93 2.06
N TYR A 156 -19.59 -5.19 2.44
CA TYR A 156 -18.63 -5.93 3.24
C TYR A 156 -18.18 -7.18 2.51
N GLU A 157 -16.87 -7.32 2.34
CA GLU A 157 -16.23 -8.54 1.83
C GLU A 157 -15.65 -9.33 3.00
N TYR A 158 -16.03 -10.60 3.14
CA TYR A 158 -15.51 -11.50 4.15
C TYR A 158 -14.47 -12.41 3.52
N VAL A 159 -13.25 -12.38 4.08
CA VAL A 159 -12.15 -13.23 3.67
C VAL A 159 -11.73 -14.09 4.84
N GLU A 160 -11.63 -15.40 4.61
CA GLU A 160 -11.32 -16.38 5.63
C GLU A 160 -10.07 -17.16 5.28
N ASP A 161 -9.24 -17.46 6.28
CA ASP A 161 -8.13 -18.40 6.19
C ASP A 161 -8.53 -19.68 6.93
N ALA A 162 -9.00 -20.69 6.17
CA ALA A 162 -9.51 -21.94 6.72
C ALA A 162 -8.48 -22.69 7.58
N ASP A 163 -7.21 -22.68 7.15
CA ASP A 163 -6.13 -23.35 7.87
C ASP A 163 -5.82 -22.64 9.20
N ALA A 164 -5.82 -21.30 9.15
CA ALA A 164 -5.64 -20.49 10.36
C ALA A 164 -6.84 -20.61 11.32
N ILE A 165 -8.08 -20.67 10.81
CA ILE A 165 -9.29 -20.91 11.62
C ILE A 165 -9.22 -22.26 12.33
N ALA A 166 -8.80 -23.31 11.61
CA ALA A 166 -8.66 -24.65 12.20
C ALA A 166 -7.64 -24.68 13.35
N LYS A 167 -6.59 -23.84 13.25
CA LYS A 167 -5.48 -23.80 14.21
C LYS A 167 -5.73 -22.86 15.40
N TYR A 168 -6.33 -21.68 15.15
CA TYR A 168 -6.42 -20.60 16.12
C TYR A 168 -7.86 -20.21 16.48
N GLY A 169 -8.85 -20.79 15.81
CA GLY A 169 -10.24 -20.36 15.92
C GLY A 169 -10.54 -19.10 15.11
N ILE A 170 -11.74 -18.55 15.27
CA ILE A 170 -12.18 -17.34 14.57
C ILE A 170 -11.70 -16.10 15.32
N ILE A 171 -10.79 -15.35 14.71
CA ILE A 171 -10.30 -14.06 15.20
C ILE A 171 -10.54 -13.05 14.08
N LYS A 172 -11.54 -12.17 14.26
CA LYS A 172 -12.02 -11.25 13.24
C LYS A 172 -11.24 -9.93 13.27
N LYS A 173 -10.91 -9.39 12.08
CA LYS A 173 -10.38 -8.04 11.86
C LYS A 173 -11.30 -7.25 10.95
N ASP A 174 -11.70 -6.05 11.37
CA ASP A 174 -12.44 -5.12 10.55
C ASP A 174 -11.47 -4.16 9.85
N ILE A 175 -11.61 -4.02 8.52
CA ILE A 175 -10.74 -3.23 7.66
C ILE A 175 -11.61 -2.26 6.85
N LYS A 176 -11.22 -0.99 6.79
CA LYS A 176 -11.78 0.00 5.85
C LYS A 176 -10.90 0.07 4.62
N ALA A 177 -11.41 -0.34 3.46
CA ALA A 177 -10.73 -0.21 2.18
C ALA A 177 -11.01 1.19 1.58
N ILE A 178 -10.21 2.17 1.98
CA ILE A 178 -10.36 3.56 1.54
C ILE A 178 -10.17 3.65 0.02
N GLY A 179 -11.08 4.35 -0.66
CA GLY A 179 -11.04 4.56 -2.12
C GLY A 179 -11.22 3.29 -2.95
N CYS A 180 -11.57 2.16 -2.34
CA CYS A 180 -11.80 0.89 -3.01
C CYS A 180 -13.25 0.80 -3.49
N TYR A 181 -13.43 0.58 -4.80
CA TYR A 181 -14.73 0.42 -5.46
C TYR A 181 -14.88 -0.94 -6.16
N SER A 182 -14.01 -1.90 -5.86
CA SER A 182 -14.03 -3.23 -6.42
C SER A 182 -14.03 -4.28 -5.31
N GLN A 183 -14.96 -5.23 -5.39
CA GLN A 183 -15.01 -6.39 -4.50
C GLN A 183 -13.71 -7.21 -4.59
N GLY A 184 -13.17 -7.41 -5.80
CA GLY A 184 -11.93 -8.14 -6.00
C GLY A 184 -10.74 -7.46 -5.32
N GLN A 185 -10.64 -6.12 -5.39
CA GLN A 185 -9.62 -5.38 -4.65
C GLN A 185 -9.83 -5.49 -3.14
N ALA A 186 -11.06 -5.39 -2.63
CA ALA A 186 -11.39 -5.57 -1.21
C ALA A 186 -11.00 -6.98 -0.73
N HIS A 187 -11.30 -8.02 -1.52
CA HIS A 187 -10.90 -9.39 -1.24
C HIS A 187 -9.37 -9.53 -1.12
N ARG A 188 -8.62 -8.96 -2.08
CA ARG A 188 -7.14 -8.99 -2.06
C ARG A 188 -6.55 -8.23 -0.87
N ILE A 189 -7.19 -7.15 -0.41
CA ILE A 189 -6.79 -6.43 0.80
C ILE A 189 -6.95 -7.33 2.04
N GLY A 190 -8.10 -7.99 2.17
CA GLY A 190 -8.35 -8.92 3.27
C GLY A 190 -7.38 -10.10 3.27
N LEU A 191 -7.21 -10.74 2.11
CA LEU A 191 -6.31 -11.87 1.96
C LEU A 191 -4.85 -11.51 2.27
N TRP A 192 -4.38 -10.36 1.76
CA TRP A 192 -3.03 -9.88 2.05
C TRP A 192 -2.84 -9.61 3.55
N THR A 193 -3.81 -8.98 4.20
CA THR A 193 -3.74 -8.71 5.64
C THR A 193 -3.60 -10.00 6.44
N LEU A 194 -4.45 -11.01 6.17
CA LEU A 194 -4.40 -12.28 6.87
C LEU A 194 -3.07 -13.02 6.62
N LYS A 195 -2.62 -13.09 5.37
CA LYS A 195 -1.37 -13.78 5.02
C LYS A 195 -0.15 -13.07 5.57
N SER A 196 -0.10 -11.74 5.57
CA SER A 196 0.99 -10.97 6.17
C SER A 196 1.08 -11.19 7.67
N GLU A 197 -0.02 -11.17 8.40
CA GLU A 197 -0.04 -11.44 9.84
C GLU A 197 0.34 -12.89 10.20
N GLN A 198 0.05 -13.84 9.31
CA GLN A 198 0.49 -15.23 9.48
C GLN A 198 2.00 -15.42 9.20
N ALA A 199 2.54 -14.70 8.21
CA ALA A 199 3.94 -14.80 7.81
C ALA A 199 4.86 -13.99 8.72
N LEU A 200 4.45 -12.78 9.13
CA LEU A 200 5.26 -11.85 9.91
C LEU A 200 5.10 -12.14 11.42
N THR A 201 5.76 -13.18 11.88
CA THR A 201 5.65 -13.66 13.26
C THR A 201 6.68 -13.06 14.22
N GLU A 202 7.71 -12.41 13.68
CA GLU A 202 8.81 -11.82 14.45
C GLU A 202 9.19 -10.46 13.90
N THR A 203 9.61 -9.58 14.78
CA THR A 203 10.29 -8.32 14.45
C THR A 203 11.74 -8.40 14.89
N CYS A 204 12.65 -7.83 14.11
CA CYS A 204 14.06 -7.76 14.43
C CYS A 204 14.52 -6.30 14.47
N ASN A 205 15.05 -5.88 15.61
CA ASN A 205 15.66 -4.57 15.79
C ASN A 205 17.19 -4.69 15.76
N PHE A 206 17.82 -3.82 15.01
CA PHE A 206 19.27 -3.72 14.93
C PHE A 206 19.68 -2.30 14.56
N SER A 207 20.93 -1.95 14.81
CA SER A 207 21.50 -0.65 14.46
C SER A 207 22.61 -0.82 13.43
N VAL A 208 22.64 0.04 12.42
CA VAL A 208 23.70 0.09 11.40
C VAL A 208 24.42 1.42 11.46
N ALA A 209 25.70 1.45 11.10
CA ALA A 209 26.42 2.70 10.92
C ALA A 209 25.91 3.44 9.69
N ILE A 210 25.92 4.79 9.72
CA ILE A 210 25.43 5.66 8.63
C ILE A 210 26.14 5.38 7.29
N GLU A 211 27.37 4.89 7.34
CA GLU A 211 28.18 4.56 6.17
C GLU A 211 27.78 3.20 5.52
N SER A 212 26.82 2.51 6.07
CA SER A 212 26.38 1.18 5.62
C SER A 212 25.10 1.21 4.77
N GLY A 213 24.63 2.40 4.38
CA GLY A 213 23.41 2.62 3.59
C GLY A 213 23.72 2.95 2.13
#